data_307082dd35a669b37c5b0cbcb4dc8274
#
_entry.id   307082dd35a669b37c5b0cbcb4dc8274
#
_cell.length_a   1.000
_cell.length_b   1.000
_cell.length_c   1.000
_cell.angle_alpha   90.00
_cell.angle_beta   90.00
_cell.angle_gamma   90.00
#
_symmetry.space_group_name_H-M   'P 1'
#
loop_
_entity.id
_entity.type
_entity.pdbx_description
1 polymer ?
#
loop_
_entity_poly.entity_id
_entity_poly.type
_entity_poly.pdbx_seq_one_letter_code
_entity_poly.pdbx_strand_id
1 'polypeptide(L)'
;EFALKGYTVNAYRYLLKRDIARTLPKCLDDLLAALTDQRKTLTVHHNRTETEIPLDQIYYLESDLRQINVYGDIARKPICTYYGKIADLPPMLYENGFLQVSRSDVVNMKYVRSIRSYRALLKNGVELSVSRAGYAAIQNAYLEWKGQYVDE
;
A
#
# COMPACT_ATOMS: atom_id res chain seq x y z
N GLU A 1 0.74 -8.24 38.58
CA GLU A 1 0.58 -9.57 37.98
C GLU A 1 0.08 -9.50 36.53
N PHE A 2 -0.93 -8.65 36.23
CA PHE A 2 -1.41 -8.44 34.85
C PHE A 2 -0.47 -7.61 33.97
N ALA A 3 0.39 -6.73 34.54
CA ALA A 3 1.35 -5.94 33.79
C ALA A 3 2.42 -6.81 33.09
N LEU A 4 2.82 -7.92 33.69
CA LEU A 4 3.78 -8.86 33.11
C LEU A 4 3.21 -9.60 31.89
N LYS A 5 1.90 -9.88 31.85
CA LYS A 5 1.23 -10.50 30.72
C LYS A 5 1.14 -9.58 29.49
N GLY A 6 1.21 -8.26 29.67
CA GLY A 6 1.19 -7.29 28.58
C GLY A 6 2.40 -7.39 27.65
N TYR A 7 3.53 -7.83 28.14
CA TYR A 7 4.72 -8.05 27.31
C TYR A 7 4.56 -9.20 26.31
N THR A 8 3.71 -10.16 26.64
CA THR A 8 3.45 -11.32 25.75
C THR A 8 2.37 -11.07 24.72
N VAL A 9 1.52 -10.04 24.90
CA VAL A 9 0.41 -9.71 23.99
C VAL A 9 0.60 -8.38 23.25
N ASN A 10 1.82 -7.82 23.26
CA ASN A 10 2.17 -6.59 22.58
C ASN A 10 1.19 -5.42 22.86
N ALA A 11 0.84 -5.22 24.13
CA ALA A 11 -0.09 -4.18 24.53
C ALA A 11 0.50 -2.78 24.31
N TYR A 12 -0.28 -1.88 23.70
CA TYR A 12 0.15 -0.51 23.45
C TYR A 12 0.36 0.28 24.76
N ARG A 13 -0.54 0.14 25.72
CA ARG A 13 -0.47 0.82 27.04
C ARG A 13 -1.34 0.12 28.08
N TYR A 14 -0.91 0.18 29.34
CA TYR A 14 -1.71 -0.23 30.47
C TYR A 14 -2.48 0.93 31.06
N LEU A 15 -3.78 0.74 31.24
CA LEU A 15 -4.67 1.69 31.91
C LEU A 15 -5.21 1.08 33.19
N LEU A 16 -5.15 1.85 34.30
CA LEU A 16 -5.76 1.44 35.56
C LEU A 16 -7.28 1.63 35.47
N LYS A 17 -8.06 0.63 35.91
CA LYS A 17 -9.53 0.66 35.81
C LYS A 17 -10.16 1.91 36.44
N ARG A 18 -9.60 2.41 37.54
CA ARG A 18 -10.07 3.62 38.24
C ARG A 18 -9.90 4.92 37.43
N ASP A 19 -9.00 4.93 36.46
CA ASP A 19 -8.64 6.13 35.68
C ASP A 19 -9.08 6.02 34.21
N ILE A 20 -9.76 4.96 33.82
CA ILE A 20 -10.13 4.66 32.42
C ILE A 20 -10.90 5.81 31.78
N ALA A 21 -11.93 6.32 32.44
CA ALA A 21 -12.77 7.37 31.89
C ALA A 21 -11.99 8.66 31.54
N ARG A 22 -10.89 8.93 32.25
CA ARG A 22 -10.05 10.10 32.03
C ARG A 22 -8.90 9.87 31.06
N THR A 23 -8.32 8.68 31.09
CA THR A 23 -7.09 8.38 30.37
C THR A 23 -7.32 7.68 29.02
N LEU A 24 -8.44 6.99 28.84
CA LEU A 24 -8.77 6.26 27.64
C LEU A 24 -8.89 7.16 26.40
N PRO A 25 -9.60 8.32 26.42
CA PRO A 25 -9.69 9.20 25.25
C PRO A 25 -8.32 9.65 24.76
N LYS A 26 -7.44 10.10 25.68
CA LYS A 26 -6.10 10.52 25.34
C LYS A 26 -5.24 9.38 24.79
N CYS A 27 -5.37 8.18 25.37
CA CYS A 27 -4.67 6.99 24.88
C CYS A 27 -5.12 6.60 23.46
N LEU A 28 -6.40 6.74 23.14
CA LEU A 28 -6.93 6.50 21.79
C LEU A 28 -6.44 7.57 20.81
N ASP A 29 -6.41 8.84 21.20
CA ASP A 29 -5.89 9.93 20.38
C ASP A 29 -4.40 9.73 20.07
N ASP A 30 -3.59 9.37 21.07
CA ASP A 30 -2.17 9.06 20.93
C ASP A 30 -1.97 7.85 19.99
N LEU A 31 -2.80 6.81 20.10
CA LEU A 31 -2.76 5.63 19.24
C LEU A 31 -3.14 5.96 17.80
N LEU A 32 -4.19 6.75 17.60
CA LEU A 32 -4.62 7.20 16.27
C LEU A 32 -3.55 8.08 15.61
N ALA A 33 -2.93 8.98 16.35
CA ALA A 33 -1.83 9.79 15.88
C ALA A 33 -0.62 8.94 15.47
N ALA A 34 -0.23 7.95 16.29
CA ALA A 34 0.87 7.03 15.99
C ALA A 34 0.57 6.15 14.74
N LEU A 35 -0.66 5.69 14.57
CA LEU A 35 -1.09 4.95 13.38
C LEU A 35 -1.12 5.82 12.12
N THR A 36 -1.48 7.09 12.26
CA THR A 36 -1.50 8.06 11.15
C THR A 36 -0.08 8.43 10.73
N ASP A 37 0.83 8.61 11.69
CA ASP A 37 2.24 8.93 11.43
C ASP A 37 3.00 7.78 10.74
N GLN A 38 2.52 6.54 10.90
CA GLN A 38 3.08 5.37 10.21
C GLN A 38 2.52 5.15 8.80
N ARG A 39 1.50 5.89 8.39
CA ARG A 39 0.95 5.77 7.03
C ARG A 39 1.89 6.40 6.02
N LYS A 40 2.54 5.56 5.24
CA LYS A 40 3.33 6.02 4.11
C LYS A 40 2.40 6.52 3.01
N THR A 41 2.70 7.69 2.46
CA THR A 41 1.89 8.35 1.44
C THR A 41 2.69 8.59 0.17
N LEU A 42 2.00 8.58 -0.96
CA LEU A 42 2.50 9.07 -2.23
C LEU A 42 2.05 10.53 -2.38
N THR A 43 3.01 11.44 -2.42
CA THR A 43 2.76 12.86 -2.67
C THR A 43 2.75 13.12 -4.17
N VAL A 44 1.67 13.66 -4.68
CA VAL A 44 1.50 14.02 -6.09
C VAL A 44 1.13 15.48 -6.26
N HIS A 45 1.66 16.11 -7.31
CA HIS A 45 1.32 17.49 -7.65
C HIS A 45 0.34 17.50 -8.82
N HIS A 46 -0.88 17.94 -8.56
CA HIS A 46 -1.92 18.09 -9.57
C HIS A 46 -2.58 19.47 -9.47
N ASN A 47 -2.71 20.18 -10.60
CA ASN A 47 -3.34 21.51 -10.66
C ASN A 47 -2.84 22.51 -9.62
N ARG A 48 -1.52 22.59 -9.39
CA ARG A 48 -0.86 23.43 -8.37
C ARG A 48 -1.24 23.10 -6.93
N THR A 49 -1.87 21.94 -6.72
CA THR A 49 -2.23 21.42 -5.40
C THR A 49 -1.39 20.17 -5.14
N GLU A 50 -0.85 20.09 -3.96
CA GLU A 50 -0.18 18.90 -3.45
C GLU A 50 -1.23 17.98 -2.80
N THR A 51 -1.24 16.72 -3.20
CA THR A 51 -2.18 15.72 -2.66
C THR A 51 -1.38 14.53 -2.17
N GLU A 52 -1.63 14.12 -0.95
CA GLU A 52 -1.06 12.91 -0.35
C GLU A 52 -2.05 11.76 -0.43
N ILE A 53 -1.62 10.64 -1.00
CA ILE A 53 -2.43 9.44 -1.14
C ILE A 53 -1.79 8.32 -0.32
N PRO A 54 -2.47 7.78 0.70
CA PRO A 54 -1.95 6.66 1.46
C PRO A 54 -1.64 5.46 0.56
N LEU A 55 -0.47 4.84 0.72
CA LEU A 55 -0.06 3.71 -0.13
C LEU A 55 -1.00 2.52 -0.01
N ASP A 56 -1.64 2.35 1.15
CA ASP A 56 -2.62 1.30 1.40
C ASP A 56 -3.95 1.49 0.65
N GLN A 57 -4.18 2.66 0.07
CA GLN A 57 -5.34 2.93 -0.79
C GLN A 57 -5.04 2.74 -2.28
N ILE A 58 -3.78 2.58 -2.65
CA ILE A 58 -3.35 2.44 -4.04
C ILE A 58 -3.29 0.96 -4.41
N TYR A 59 -4.05 0.57 -5.41
CA TYR A 59 -4.04 -0.78 -5.99
C TYR A 59 -3.02 -0.89 -7.11
N TYR A 60 -3.02 0.08 -8.03
CA TYR A 60 -2.03 0.15 -9.10
C TYR A 60 -1.91 1.56 -9.67
N LEU A 61 -0.83 1.80 -10.37
CA LEU A 61 -0.57 3.01 -11.15
C LEU A 61 -0.41 2.63 -12.62
N GLU A 62 -1.02 3.41 -13.48
CA GLU A 62 -0.95 3.23 -14.94
C GLU A 62 -0.42 4.50 -15.60
N SER A 63 0.56 4.35 -16.48
CA SER A 63 1.03 5.46 -17.32
C SER A 63 0.27 5.48 -18.64
N ASP A 64 -0.38 6.58 -18.90
CA ASP A 64 -0.99 6.88 -20.20
C ASP A 64 -0.36 8.16 -20.77
N LEU A 65 0.42 8.00 -21.86
CA LEU A 65 1.19 9.06 -22.49
C LEU A 65 2.15 9.75 -21.50
N ARG A 66 1.78 10.91 -20.99
CA ARG A 66 2.57 11.72 -20.04
C ARG A 66 1.87 11.88 -18.70
N GLN A 67 0.88 11.06 -18.44
CA GLN A 67 0.10 11.08 -17.20
C GLN A 67 0.22 9.77 -16.46
N ILE A 68 0.18 9.85 -15.14
CA ILE A 68 0.05 8.71 -14.25
C ILE A 68 -1.34 8.74 -13.65
N ASN A 69 -2.09 7.69 -13.86
CA ASN A 69 -3.37 7.44 -13.22
C ASN A 69 -3.15 6.58 -11.98
N VAL A 70 -3.61 7.03 -10.83
CA VAL A 70 -3.55 6.30 -9.57
C VAL A 70 -4.90 5.66 -9.30
N TYR A 71 -4.94 4.34 -9.20
CA TYR A 71 -6.17 3.57 -9.01
C TYR A 71 -6.24 2.94 -7.62
N GLY A 72 -7.43 2.96 -7.04
CA GLY A 72 -7.75 2.34 -5.76
C GLY A 72 -8.68 1.14 -5.90
N ASP A 73 -9.52 0.95 -4.89
CA ASP A 73 -10.47 -0.16 -4.81
C ASP A 73 -11.51 -0.15 -5.93
N ILE A 74 -11.97 1.03 -6.35
CA ILE A 74 -12.95 1.15 -7.43
C ILE A 74 -12.28 0.88 -8.78
N ALA A 75 -12.67 -0.22 -9.40
CA ALA A 75 -12.13 -0.64 -10.68
C ALA A 75 -12.30 0.43 -11.76
N ARG A 76 -11.23 0.72 -12.51
CA ARG A 76 -11.20 1.64 -13.65
C ARG A 76 -11.58 3.11 -13.36
N LYS A 77 -11.67 3.49 -12.08
CA LYS A 77 -11.86 4.88 -11.69
C LYS A 77 -10.61 5.37 -10.95
N PRO A 78 -9.82 6.27 -11.54
CA PRO A 78 -8.62 6.77 -10.87
C PRO A 78 -9.01 7.64 -9.66
N ILE A 79 -8.22 7.51 -8.59
CA ILE A 79 -8.28 8.41 -7.42
C ILE A 79 -7.81 9.79 -7.84
N CYS A 80 -6.72 9.84 -8.60
CA CYS A 80 -6.18 11.07 -9.19
C CYS A 80 -5.36 10.75 -10.45
N THR A 81 -5.13 11.78 -11.23
CA THR A 81 -4.26 11.76 -12.41
C THR A 81 -3.30 12.92 -12.32
N TYR A 82 -2.02 12.68 -12.57
CA TYR A 82 -1.00 13.73 -12.56
C TYR A 82 0.02 13.53 -13.69
N TYR A 83 0.73 14.60 -14.05
CA TYR A 83 1.79 14.51 -15.06
C TYR A 83 3.03 13.84 -14.50
N GLY A 84 3.53 12.81 -15.18
CA GLY A 84 4.71 12.06 -14.77
C GLY A 84 4.96 10.84 -15.65
N LYS A 85 6.03 10.13 -15.32
CA LYS A 85 6.43 8.88 -15.97
C LYS A 85 6.66 7.81 -14.91
N ILE A 86 6.50 6.54 -15.29
CA ILE A 86 6.81 5.41 -14.41
C ILE A 86 8.27 5.46 -13.88
N ALA A 87 9.20 5.89 -14.75
CA ALA A 87 10.61 6.01 -14.37
C ALA A 87 10.88 7.05 -13.28
N ASP A 88 9.99 8.03 -13.11
CA ASP A 88 10.12 9.11 -12.12
C ASP A 88 9.40 8.80 -10.80
N LEU A 89 8.79 7.61 -10.69
CA LEU A 89 8.14 7.19 -9.44
C LEU A 89 9.15 7.06 -8.29
N PRO A 90 8.78 7.52 -7.08
CA PRO A 90 9.70 7.47 -5.95
C PRO A 90 10.08 6.03 -5.59
N PRO A 91 11.38 5.75 -5.31
CA PRO A 91 11.86 4.42 -4.94
C PRO A 91 11.12 3.81 -3.75
N MET A 92 10.62 4.65 -2.85
CA MET A 92 9.85 4.20 -1.69
C MET A 92 8.61 3.36 -2.04
N LEU A 93 8.03 3.50 -3.24
CA LEU A 93 6.93 2.65 -3.68
C LEU A 93 7.38 1.19 -3.77
N TYR A 94 8.50 0.95 -4.43
CA TYR A 94 9.06 -0.41 -4.59
C TYR A 94 9.49 -1.02 -3.25
N GLU A 95 10.02 -0.21 -2.36
CA GLU A 95 10.37 -0.63 -0.98
C GLU A 95 9.14 -0.99 -0.14
N ASN A 96 7.95 -0.51 -0.52
CA ASN A 96 6.69 -0.75 0.17
C ASN A 96 5.75 -1.70 -0.58
N GLY A 97 6.29 -2.60 -1.38
CA GLY A 97 5.54 -3.69 -1.97
C GLY A 97 4.89 -3.36 -3.31
N PHE A 98 5.34 -2.32 -4.00
CA PHE A 98 4.95 -2.08 -5.38
C PHE A 98 5.90 -2.79 -6.35
N LEU A 99 5.36 -3.28 -7.45
CA LEU A 99 6.09 -4.02 -8.47
C LEU A 99 5.69 -3.54 -9.86
N GLN A 100 6.68 -3.16 -10.68
CA GLN A 100 6.43 -2.83 -12.07
C GLN A 100 6.21 -4.12 -12.86
N VAL A 101 5.02 -4.27 -13.43
CA VAL A 101 4.63 -5.48 -14.19
C VAL A 101 4.69 -5.29 -15.71
N SER A 102 4.65 -4.05 -16.18
CA SER A 102 4.80 -3.70 -17.58
C SER A 102 5.49 -2.33 -17.73
N ARG A 103 5.64 -1.86 -18.98
CA ARG A 103 6.16 -0.51 -19.23
C ARG A 103 5.27 0.60 -18.68
N SER A 104 3.98 0.33 -18.58
CA SER A 104 2.96 1.30 -18.19
C SER A 104 2.34 1.05 -16.82
N ASP A 105 2.57 -0.12 -16.22
CA ASP A 105 1.82 -0.54 -15.04
C ASP A 105 2.72 -0.91 -13.87
N VAL A 106 2.38 -0.36 -12.71
CA VAL A 106 2.97 -0.69 -11.41
C VAL A 106 1.86 -1.10 -10.47
N VAL A 107 1.96 -2.28 -9.87
CA VAL A 107 0.93 -2.84 -8.98
C VAL A 107 1.39 -2.83 -7.53
N ASN A 108 0.46 -2.67 -6.62
CA ASN A 108 0.69 -2.95 -5.21
C ASN A 108 0.45 -4.45 -4.97
N MET A 109 1.52 -5.19 -4.63
CA MET A 109 1.47 -6.65 -4.45
C MET A 109 0.47 -7.09 -3.39
N LYS A 110 0.19 -6.25 -2.40
CA LYS A 110 -0.85 -6.48 -1.38
C LYS A 110 -2.24 -6.75 -1.98
N TYR A 111 -2.52 -6.15 -3.12
CA TYR A 111 -3.82 -6.25 -3.81
C TYR A 111 -3.78 -7.17 -5.03
N VAL A 112 -2.65 -7.79 -5.32
CA VAL A 112 -2.54 -8.81 -6.37
C VAL A 112 -3.09 -10.13 -5.84
N ARG A 113 -4.06 -10.70 -6.55
CA ARG A 113 -4.64 -12.00 -6.27
C ARG A 113 -3.82 -13.15 -6.86
N SER A 114 -3.39 -12.97 -8.11
CA SER A 114 -2.56 -13.94 -8.83
C SER A 114 -1.82 -13.30 -10.00
N ILE A 115 -0.68 -13.88 -10.36
CA ILE A 115 0.05 -13.57 -11.59
C ILE A 115 0.16 -14.87 -12.37
N ARG A 116 -0.58 -14.98 -13.49
CA ARG A 116 -0.62 -16.17 -14.34
C ARG A 116 -0.83 -15.77 -15.80
N SER A 117 -0.28 -16.58 -16.73
CA SER A 117 -0.50 -16.40 -18.17
C SER A 117 -0.27 -14.96 -18.66
N TYR A 118 0.80 -14.33 -18.19
CA TYR A 118 1.17 -12.94 -18.52
C TYR A 118 0.12 -11.90 -18.11
N ARG A 119 -0.65 -12.18 -17.05
CA ARG A 119 -1.62 -11.28 -16.47
C ARG A 119 -1.52 -11.24 -14.96
N ALA A 120 -1.69 -10.05 -14.39
CA ALA A 120 -1.86 -9.84 -12.97
C ALA A 120 -3.33 -9.56 -12.68
N LEU A 121 -3.97 -10.42 -11.91
CA LEU A 121 -5.35 -10.24 -11.45
C LEU A 121 -5.33 -9.58 -10.08
N LEU A 122 -6.00 -8.44 -9.95
CA LEU A 122 -6.15 -7.71 -8.70
C LEU A 122 -7.40 -8.14 -7.93
N LYS A 123 -7.44 -7.84 -6.63
CA LYS A 123 -8.56 -8.18 -5.74
C LYS A 123 -9.89 -7.50 -6.13
N ASN A 124 -9.81 -6.34 -6.79
CA ASN A 124 -10.98 -5.62 -7.32
C ASN A 124 -11.45 -6.11 -8.70
N GLY A 125 -10.86 -7.19 -9.22
CA GLY A 125 -11.22 -7.79 -10.51
C GLY A 125 -10.53 -7.21 -11.74
N VAL A 126 -9.68 -6.19 -11.57
CA VAL A 126 -8.89 -5.62 -12.68
C VAL A 126 -7.80 -6.60 -13.08
N GLU A 127 -7.62 -6.80 -14.39
CA GLU A 127 -6.51 -7.54 -14.96
C GLU A 127 -5.56 -6.60 -15.69
N LEU A 128 -4.27 -6.71 -15.38
CA LEU A 128 -3.19 -5.95 -16.01
C LEU A 128 -2.26 -6.90 -16.77
N SER A 129 -1.74 -6.43 -17.91
CA SER A 129 -0.79 -7.20 -18.70
C SER A 129 0.58 -7.20 -18.04
N VAL A 130 1.24 -8.35 -18.00
CA VAL A 130 2.60 -8.51 -17.48
C VAL A 130 3.56 -8.66 -18.64
N SER A 131 4.68 -7.96 -18.58
CA SER A 131 5.74 -8.02 -19.61
C SER A 131 6.23 -9.45 -19.82
N ARG A 132 6.24 -9.91 -21.08
CA ARG A 132 6.72 -11.26 -21.41
C ARG A 132 8.21 -11.42 -21.11
N ALA A 133 9.02 -10.42 -21.41
CA ALA A 133 10.46 -10.46 -21.18
C ALA A 133 10.85 -10.56 -19.69
N GLY A 134 10.07 -9.92 -18.81
CA GLY A 134 10.31 -9.91 -17.37
C GLY A 134 9.41 -10.86 -16.57
N TYR A 135 8.59 -11.68 -17.23
CA TYR A 135 7.53 -12.46 -16.56
C TYR A 135 8.05 -13.34 -15.41
N ALA A 136 9.12 -14.09 -15.64
CA ALA A 136 9.68 -14.98 -14.61
C ALA A 136 10.19 -14.21 -13.40
N ALA A 137 10.90 -13.09 -13.62
CA ALA A 137 11.39 -12.24 -12.55
C ALA A 137 10.25 -11.59 -11.76
N ILE A 138 9.22 -11.11 -12.43
CA ILE A 138 8.03 -10.50 -11.84
C ILE A 138 7.26 -11.53 -11.00
N GLN A 139 7.06 -12.73 -11.53
CA GLN A 139 6.40 -13.82 -10.83
C GLN A 139 7.18 -14.25 -9.58
N ASN A 140 8.50 -14.38 -9.68
CA ASN A 140 9.34 -14.71 -8.54
C ASN A 140 9.31 -13.63 -7.47
N ALA A 141 9.43 -12.36 -7.85
CA ALA A 141 9.34 -11.24 -6.91
C ALA A 141 8.00 -11.22 -6.15
N TYR A 142 6.91 -11.51 -6.84
CA TYR A 142 5.58 -11.60 -6.22
C TYR A 142 5.49 -12.80 -5.26
N LEU A 143 6.02 -13.97 -5.63
CA LEU A 143 6.02 -15.15 -4.77
C LEU A 143 6.89 -14.97 -3.53
N GLU A 144 8.06 -14.37 -3.66
CA GLU A 144 8.92 -14.01 -2.53
C GLU A 144 8.23 -13.04 -1.57
N TRP A 145 7.64 -11.98 -2.10
CA TRP A 145 6.88 -11.03 -1.29
C TRP A 145 5.72 -11.71 -0.56
N LYS A 146 4.96 -12.56 -1.25
CA LYS A 146 3.85 -13.30 -0.66
C LYS A 146 4.30 -14.24 0.45
N GLY A 147 5.44 -14.92 0.29
CA GLY A 147 6.05 -15.79 1.30
C GLY A 147 6.40 -15.03 2.59
N GLN A 148 6.94 -13.81 2.47
CA GLN A 148 7.29 -12.97 3.63
C GLN A 148 6.07 -12.55 4.46
N TYR A 149 4.89 -12.44 3.86
CA TYR A 149 3.67 -11.97 4.52
C TYR A 149 2.68 -13.07 4.92
N VAL A 150 2.90 -14.32 4.50
CA VAL A 150 2.03 -15.47 4.84
C VAL A 150 2.52 -16.18 6.11
N ASP A 151 3.76 -15.96 6.52
CA ASP A 151 4.33 -16.52 7.76
C ASP A 151 4.04 -15.66 9.02
N GLU A 152 3.24 -14.63 8.90
CA GLU A 152 2.65 -13.89 10.01
C GLU A 152 1.16 -14.28 10.17
#